data_d95832f5ceab7dfa0838669c4cf57917
#
_entry.id   d95832f5ceab7dfa0838669c4cf57917
#
_cell.length_a   1.000
_cell.length_b   1.000
_cell.length_c   1.000
_cell.angle_alpha   90.00
_cell.angle_beta   90.00
_cell.angle_gamma   90.00
#
_symmetry.space_group_name_H-M   'P 1'
#
loop_
_entity.id
_entity.type
_entity.pdbx_description
1 polymer ?
#
loop_
_entity_poly.entity_id
_entity_poly.type
_entity_poly.pdbx_seq_one_letter_code
_entity_poly.pdbx_strand_id
1 'polypeptide(L)'
;WRHRLGTTQADDILVYEEQDAGWFTHIHESASGRFCVIAGGDHETSEQRLIDLADLEAPTRLVAAREEGVQYSLADRGDQLFILTNADGAIDFKIVTAPLAAPERSNWRDLIAYREGVYIMDIELYAGHLVRLERANALPAIIIRDLATGEEHAIAFDEAAYSLDTMGGYEFETTSLRFSYSSMTTPSEIYDYDMASRTRVLRKRQEIPSGHNPADYVTTRIMAPSHDGALVPVSILHRKDLKRDGSAPLLLYGYGSYGMAMPASFSTNRLSLVDRGFVYAIAHIRGGSDKGWGWYLDGKRKRKTNSFDDFAASARALIDAKYTSIKRIVGHGASAGGMLMGAVANRSGELFAGIVAEVPFVDVLNTMLDDTLPLTPPEWPEWGNPIESAEDFRTILSYSPYDNVAARDYPAVLAMGGLTDPRVTYWEPAKWIARLRATMTGGGPVLLRTNMGAGHGGASGRFNRLDEVAIAYSFALWAVGLADKGEA
;
A
#
# COMPACT_ATOMS: atom_id res chain seq x y z
N TRP A 1 -6.54 13.15 -25.63
CA TRP A 1 -6.30 13.80 -26.91
C TRP A 1 -5.15 13.11 -27.65
N ARG A 2 -5.21 13.10 -28.98
CA ARG A 2 -4.12 12.65 -29.87
C ARG A 2 -3.55 13.86 -30.60
N HIS A 3 -2.25 14.12 -30.39
CA HIS A 3 -1.49 15.16 -31.06
C HIS A 3 -0.64 14.56 -32.18
N ARG A 4 -0.59 15.22 -33.32
CA ARG A 4 0.35 14.88 -34.41
C ARG A 4 1.55 15.80 -34.37
N LEU A 5 2.74 15.26 -34.19
CA LEU A 5 3.96 16.07 -34.18
C LEU A 5 4.08 16.92 -35.46
N GLY A 6 4.33 18.23 -35.28
CA GLY A 6 4.43 19.19 -36.38
C GLY A 6 3.12 19.90 -36.74
N THR A 7 2.00 19.59 -36.07
CA THR A 7 0.73 20.33 -36.18
C THR A 7 0.54 21.27 -34.99
N THR A 8 -0.52 22.11 -35.02
CA THR A 8 -0.87 22.96 -33.90
C THR A 8 -1.78 22.21 -32.92
N GLN A 9 -1.87 22.64 -31.67
CA GLN A 9 -2.77 22.05 -30.66
C GLN A 9 -4.24 22.13 -31.09
N ALA A 10 -4.62 23.10 -31.92
CA ALA A 10 -5.98 23.23 -32.44
C ALA A 10 -6.36 22.08 -33.40
N ASP A 11 -5.38 21.35 -33.91
CA ASP A 11 -5.57 20.18 -34.80
C ASP A 11 -5.66 18.87 -34.00
N ASP A 12 -5.56 18.91 -32.66
CA ASP A 12 -5.64 17.74 -31.80
C ASP A 12 -7.02 17.08 -31.87
N ILE A 13 -7.03 15.76 -31.85
CA ILE A 13 -8.24 14.97 -31.92
C ILE A 13 -8.59 14.45 -30.54
N LEU A 14 -9.81 14.70 -30.07
CA LEU A 14 -10.35 14.06 -28.86
C LEU A 14 -10.60 12.58 -29.15
N VAL A 15 -9.87 11.71 -28.46
CA VAL A 15 -10.00 10.24 -28.64
C VAL A 15 -10.95 9.64 -27.60
N TYR A 16 -10.87 10.10 -26.38
CA TYR A 16 -11.70 9.67 -25.26
C TYR A 16 -11.76 10.75 -24.19
N GLU A 17 -12.89 10.87 -23.53
CA GLU A 17 -13.11 11.72 -22.38
C GLU A 17 -13.98 10.98 -21.35
N GLU A 18 -13.47 10.83 -20.11
CA GLU A 18 -14.25 10.27 -19.02
C GLU A 18 -15.21 11.34 -18.48
N GLN A 19 -16.47 10.96 -18.32
CA GLN A 19 -17.52 11.87 -17.85
C GLN A 19 -17.79 11.76 -16.35
N ASP A 20 -17.34 10.69 -15.72
CA ASP A 20 -17.50 10.48 -14.30
C ASP A 20 -16.34 11.10 -13.53
N ALA A 21 -16.62 12.10 -12.71
CA ALA A 21 -15.63 12.82 -11.92
C ALA A 21 -14.98 11.94 -10.83
N GLY A 22 -15.58 10.80 -10.48
CA GLY A 22 -15.02 9.81 -9.54
C GLY A 22 -14.00 8.86 -10.19
N TRP A 23 -13.80 8.96 -11.52
CA TRP A 23 -12.95 8.03 -12.26
C TRP A 23 -11.61 8.63 -12.65
N PHE A 24 -10.57 7.82 -12.55
CA PHE A 24 -9.23 8.13 -13.08
C PHE A 24 -9.04 7.48 -14.45
N THR A 25 -8.30 8.16 -15.33
CA THR A 25 -7.98 7.65 -16.66
C THR A 25 -6.49 7.69 -16.91
N HIS A 26 -5.93 6.59 -17.42
CA HIS A 26 -4.54 6.51 -17.88
C HIS A 26 -4.42 5.79 -19.20
N ILE A 27 -3.26 5.96 -19.83
CA ILE A 27 -2.89 5.26 -21.05
C ILE A 27 -1.57 4.53 -20.87
N HIS A 28 -1.46 3.37 -21.50
CA HIS A 28 -0.21 2.63 -21.59
C HIS A 28 -0.17 1.82 -22.90
N GLU A 29 1.04 1.44 -23.30
CA GLU A 29 1.24 0.52 -24.41
C GLU A 29 1.05 -0.91 -23.92
N SER A 30 0.39 -1.76 -24.73
CA SER A 30 0.25 -3.18 -24.42
C SER A 30 1.57 -3.92 -24.56
N ALA A 31 1.73 -5.06 -23.87
CA ALA A 31 2.98 -5.81 -23.83
C ALA A 31 3.50 -6.22 -25.22
N SER A 32 2.63 -6.48 -26.17
CA SER A 32 3.01 -6.79 -27.56
C SER A 32 3.42 -5.59 -28.39
N GLY A 33 3.18 -4.37 -27.92
CA GLY A 33 3.38 -3.12 -28.68
C GLY A 33 2.31 -2.87 -29.75
N ARG A 34 1.25 -3.69 -29.79
CA ARG A 34 0.19 -3.56 -30.81
C ARG A 34 -0.84 -2.51 -30.47
N PHE A 35 -1.15 -2.33 -29.20
CA PHE A 35 -2.24 -1.47 -28.74
C PHE A 35 -1.75 -0.37 -27.81
N CYS A 36 -2.39 0.80 -27.88
CA CYS A 36 -2.50 1.72 -26.79
C CYS A 36 -3.78 1.41 -26.01
N VAL A 37 -3.66 1.16 -24.72
CA VAL A 37 -4.79 0.84 -23.84
C VAL A 37 -5.19 2.11 -23.11
N ILE A 38 -6.48 2.48 -23.17
CA ILE A 38 -7.08 3.48 -22.30
C ILE A 38 -7.70 2.72 -21.13
N ALA A 39 -7.15 2.90 -19.95
CA ALA A 39 -7.64 2.29 -18.71
C ALA A 39 -8.38 3.35 -17.90
N GLY A 40 -9.66 3.14 -17.64
CA GLY A 40 -10.48 3.95 -16.75
C GLY A 40 -10.90 3.15 -15.53
N GLY A 41 -11.04 3.81 -14.36
CA GLY A 41 -11.53 3.14 -13.16
C GLY A 41 -11.54 4.02 -11.92
N ASP A 42 -12.24 3.53 -10.92
CA ASP A 42 -12.17 3.98 -9.54
C ASP A 42 -11.45 2.91 -8.67
N HIS A 43 -11.67 2.91 -7.36
CA HIS A 43 -11.06 1.93 -6.45
C HIS A 43 -11.68 0.51 -6.53
N GLU A 44 -12.83 0.33 -7.18
CA GLU A 44 -13.59 -0.91 -7.16
C GLU A 44 -14.02 -1.38 -8.55
N THR A 45 -14.01 -0.50 -9.55
CA THR A 45 -14.55 -0.75 -10.89
C THR A 45 -13.57 -0.30 -11.95
N SER A 46 -13.45 -1.03 -13.05
CA SER A 46 -12.60 -0.62 -14.15
C SER A 46 -13.22 -0.88 -15.53
N GLU A 47 -12.73 -0.15 -16.54
CA GLU A 47 -13.08 -0.30 -17.96
C GLU A 47 -11.82 -0.11 -18.81
N GLN A 48 -11.66 -0.94 -19.84
CA GLN A 48 -10.50 -0.87 -20.75
C GLN A 48 -10.93 -0.70 -22.19
N ARG A 49 -10.22 0.16 -22.93
CA ARG A 49 -10.40 0.40 -24.37
C ARG A 49 -9.10 0.21 -25.10
N LEU A 50 -9.14 -0.35 -26.30
CA LEU A 50 -8.00 -0.58 -27.18
C LEU A 50 -8.00 0.42 -28.33
N ILE A 51 -6.82 0.94 -28.64
CA ILE A 51 -6.51 1.67 -29.88
C ILE A 51 -5.46 0.83 -30.61
N ASP A 52 -5.77 0.37 -31.82
CA ASP A 52 -4.80 -0.34 -32.66
C ASP A 52 -3.75 0.66 -33.17
N LEU A 53 -2.50 0.46 -32.81
CA LEU A 53 -1.41 1.37 -33.22
C LEU A 53 -1.07 1.28 -34.72
N ALA A 54 -1.56 0.24 -35.41
CA ALA A 54 -1.45 0.13 -36.86
C ALA A 54 -2.52 0.95 -37.61
N ASP A 55 -3.65 1.29 -36.94
CA ASP A 55 -4.74 2.12 -37.53
C ASP A 55 -5.25 3.12 -36.47
N LEU A 56 -4.58 4.24 -36.35
CA LEU A 56 -4.94 5.29 -35.39
C LEU A 56 -6.26 6.02 -35.72
N GLU A 57 -6.79 5.87 -36.91
CA GLU A 57 -8.06 6.49 -37.33
C GLU A 57 -9.27 5.59 -36.99
N ALA A 58 -9.03 4.32 -36.64
CA ALA A 58 -10.10 3.45 -36.17
C ALA A 58 -10.64 3.94 -34.81
N PRO A 59 -11.94 3.78 -34.55
CA PRO A 59 -12.53 4.13 -33.25
C PRO A 59 -11.94 3.27 -32.13
N THR A 60 -11.85 3.83 -30.93
CA THR A 60 -11.47 3.07 -29.74
C THR A 60 -12.42 1.90 -29.52
N ARG A 61 -11.88 0.73 -29.21
CA ARG A 61 -12.66 -0.48 -28.99
C ARG A 61 -12.79 -0.79 -27.50
N LEU A 62 -14.03 -0.79 -27.01
CA LEU A 62 -14.34 -1.23 -25.65
C LEU A 62 -14.13 -2.75 -25.54
N VAL A 63 -13.47 -3.21 -24.48
CA VAL A 63 -13.24 -4.64 -24.19
C VAL A 63 -14.44 -5.22 -23.46
N ALA A 64 -14.79 -4.68 -22.31
CA ALA A 64 -16.00 -4.99 -21.57
C ALA A 64 -16.54 -3.72 -20.90
N ALA A 65 -17.85 -3.52 -20.92
CA ALA A 65 -18.48 -2.40 -20.25
C ALA A 65 -18.27 -2.50 -18.74
N ARG A 66 -18.15 -1.32 -18.08
CA ARG A 66 -18.05 -1.22 -16.62
C ARG A 66 -19.23 -1.90 -15.94
N GLU A 67 -18.96 -2.61 -14.88
CA GLU A 67 -19.91 -3.24 -13.98
C GLU A 67 -19.45 -2.95 -12.55
N GLU A 68 -20.33 -2.41 -11.72
CA GLU A 68 -19.99 -1.98 -10.35
C GLU A 68 -19.32 -3.13 -9.57
N GLY A 69 -18.19 -2.86 -8.98
CA GLY A 69 -17.39 -3.80 -8.20
C GLY A 69 -16.57 -4.78 -9.06
N VAL A 70 -16.63 -4.69 -10.40
CA VAL A 70 -15.80 -5.53 -11.28
C VAL A 70 -14.60 -4.75 -11.80
N GLN A 71 -13.43 -5.28 -11.49
CA GLN A 71 -12.14 -4.79 -11.97
C GLN A 71 -11.56 -5.74 -12.99
N TYR A 72 -10.90 -5.20 -14.02
CA TYR A 72 -10.07 -6.00 -14.90
C TYR A 72 -8.93 -5.18 -15.51
N SER A 73 -7.82 -5.85 -15.76
CA SER A 73 -6.73 -5.39 -16.62
C SER A 73 -6.45 -6.44 -17.68
N LEU A 74 -5.70 -6.06 -18.73
CA LEU A 74 -5.48 -6.94 -19.85
C LEU A 74 -4.06 -6.88 -20.40
N ALA A 75 -3.65 -7.99 -21.02
CA ALA A 75 -2.50 -8.08 -21.91
C ALA A 75 -2.92 -8.85 -23.18
N ASP A 76 -2.22 -8.62 -24.30
CA ASP A 76 -2.54 -9.24 -25.58
C ASP A 76 -1.40 -10.11 -26.11
N ARG A 77 -1.76 -11.20 -26.78
CA ARG A 77 -0.82 -12.06 -27.50
C ARG A 77 -1.48 -12.63 -28.76
N GLY A 78 -1.02 -12.21 -29.92
CA GLY A 78 -1.63 -12.61 -31.18
C GLY A 78 -3.10 -12.20 -31.26
N ASP A 79 -4.00 -13.16 -31.42
CA ASP A 79 -5.44 -12.93 -31.50
C ASP A 79 -6.19 -13.22 -30.19
N GLN A 80 -5.48 -13.23 -29.07
CA GLN A 80 -6.03 -13.54 -27.75
C GLN A 80 -5.70 -12.45 -26.73
N LEU A 81 -6.67 -12.12 -25.88
CA LEU A 81 -6.50 -11.32 -24.67
C LEU A 81 -6.36 -12.23 -23.46
N PHE A 82 -5.48 -11.84 -22.53
CA PHE A 82 -5.31 -12.39 -21.19
C PHE A 82 -5.80 -11.32 -20.21
N ILE A 83 -6.79 -11.64 -19.41
CA ILE A 83 -7.53 -10.67 -18.61
C ILE A 83 -7.46 -11.11 -17.15
N LEU A 84 -6.85 -10.28 -16.31
CA LEU A 84 -6.90 -10.40 -14.85
C LEU A 84 -8.19 -9.74 -14.36
N THR A 85 -9.02 -10.45 -13.58
CA THR A 85 -10.32 -9.92 -13.14
C THR A 85 -10.82 -10.55 -11.83
N ASN A 86 -11.64 -9.80 -11.10
CA ASN A 86 -12.41 -10.29 -9.96
C ASN A 86 -13.86 -10.68 -10.31
N ALA A 87 -14.20 -10.73 -11.60
CA ALA A 87 -15.53 -11.07 -12.08
C ALA A 87 -16.00 -12.44 -11.58
N ASP A 88 -17.33 -12.65 -11.53
CA ASP A 88 -18.00 -13.89 -11.12
C ASP A 88 -17.65 -14.33 -9.67
N GLY A 89 -17.43 -13.36 -8.77
CA GLY A 89 -17.14 -13.61 -7.36
C GLY A 89 -15.70 -14.04 -7.07
N ALA A 90 -14.77 -13.88 -8.02
CA ALA A 90 -13.35 -14.17 -7.84
C ALA A 90 -12.65 -13.06 -7.02
N ILE A 91 -12.96 -12.93 -5.73
CA ILE A 91 -12.52 -11.83 -4.86
C ILE A 91 -11.01 -11.61 -4.93
N ASP A 92 -10.19 -12.69 -4.90
CA ASP A 92 -8.72 -12.62 -4.99
C ASP A 92 -8.22 -12.68 -6.45
N PHE A 93 -9.08 -12.37 -7.38
CA PHE A 93 -8.87 -12.36 -8.83
C PHE A 93 -8.62 -13.75 -9.45
N LYS A 94 -8.84 -13.82 -10.75
CA LYS A 94 -8.55 -14.94 -11.63
C LYS A 94 -8.05 -14.43 -12.97
N ILE A 95 -7.50 -15.30 -13.81
CA ILE A 95 -7.12 -14.95 -15.17
C ILE A 95 -8.04 -15.67 -16.13
N VAL A 96 -8.64 -14.91 -17.02
CA VAL A 96 -9.45 -15.42 -18.13
C VAL A 96 -8.81 -15.06 -19.46
N THR A 97 -9.19 -15.75 -20.52
CA THR A 97 -8.83 -15.40 -21.90
C THR A 97 -10.06 -15.10 -22.72
N ALA A 98 -9.91 -14.25 -23.72
CA ALA A 98 -10.95 -13.96 -24.72
C ALA A 98 -10.33 -13.80 -26.11
N PRO A 99 -11.05 -14.15 -27.20
CA PRO A 99 -10.60 -13.82 -28.55
C PRO A 99 -10.52 -12.29 -28.71
N LEU A 100 -9.45 -11.79 -29.30
CA LEU A 100 -9.33 -10.37 -29.61
C LEU A 100 -10.46 -9.88 -30.51
N ALA A 101 -10.96 -10.73 -31.42
CA ALA A 101 -12.07 -10.41 -32.30
C ALA A 101 -13.43 -10.28 -31.58
N ALA A 102 -13.59 -10.88 -30.40
CA ALA A 102 -14.79 -10.90 -29.57
C ALA A 102 -14.44 -10.82 -28.09
N PRO A 103 -13.97 -9.63 -27.60
CA PRO A 103 -13.38 -9.49 -26.26
C PRO A 103 -14.42 -9.39 -25.15
N GLU A 104 -15.71 -9.34 -25.49
CA GLU A 104 -16.80 -9.11 -24.55
C GLU A 104 -16.84 -10.18 -23.46
N ARG A 105 -17.32 -9.82 -22.26
CA ARG A 105 -17.36 -10.66 -21.07
C ARG A 105 -17.97 -12.05 -21.28
N SER A 106 -18.97 -12.16 -22.16
CA SER A 106 -19.62 -13.45 -22.50
C SER A 106 -18.65 -14.48 -23.11
N ASN A 107 -17.53 -14.03 -23.66
CA ASN A 107 -16.50 -14.85 -24.28
C ASN A 107 -15.31 -15.14 -23.37
N TRP A 108 -15.32 -14.65 -22.12
CA TRP A 108 -14.25 -14.91 -21.16
C TRP A 108 -14.26 -16.39 -20.75
N ARG A 109 -13.08 -17.01 -20.73
CA ARG A 109 -12.87 -18.42 -20.34
C ARG A 109 -11.72 -18.49 -19.35
N ASP A 110 -11.91 -19.20 -18.24
CA ASP A 110 -10.90 -19.35 -17.21
C ASP A 110 -9.62 -20.01 -17.78
N LEU A 111 -8.49 -19.35 -17.58
CA LEU A 111 -7.14 -19.87 -17.79
C LEU A 111 -6.50 -20.27 -16.44
N ILE A 112 -6.58 -19.37 -15.45
CA ILE A 112 -6.19 -19.61 -14.08
C ILE A 112 -7.42 -19.37 -13.21
N ALA A 113 -7.91 -20.43 -12.60
CA ALA A 113 -9.09 -20.37 -11.76
C ALA A 113 -8.84 -19.59 -10.46
N TYR A 114 -9.89 -19.00 -9.92
CA TYR A 114 -9.90 -18.36 -8.63
C TYR A 114 -9.41 -19.31 -7.51
N ARG A 115 -8.60 -18.76 -6.59
CA ARG A 115 -8.13 -19.45 -5.39
C ARG A 115 -8.27 -18.52 -4.19
N GLU A 116 -9.16 -18.87 -3.26
CA GLU A 116 -9.36 -18.08 -2.05
C GLU A 116 -8.06 -17.89 -1.26
N GLY A 117 -7.77 -16.67 -0.84
CA GLY A 117 -6.58 -16.32 -0.06
C GLY A 117 -5.26 -16.28 -0.86
N VAL A 118 -5.34 -16.44 -2.19
CA VAL A 118 -4.21 -16.25 -3.11
C VAL A 118 -4.56 -15.12 -4.07
N TYR A 119 -4.17 -13.92 -3.72
CA TYR A 119 -4.45 -12.73 -4.50
C TYR A 119 -3.50 -12.61 -5.69
N ILE A 120 -4.02 -12.61 -6.91
CA ILE A 120 -3.25 -12.31 -8.12
C ILE A 120 -3.23 -10.78 -8.26
N MET A 121 -2.07 -10.19 -8.00
CA MET A 121 -1.92 -8.73 -7.98
C MET A 121 -1.72 -8.14 -9.36
N ASP A 122 -0.97 -8.85 -10.22
CA ASP A 122 -0.60 -8.38 -11.55
C ASP A 122 -0.21 -9.53 -12.47
N ILE A 123 -0.24 -9.28 -13.78
CA ILE A 123 0.20 -10.20 -14.82
C ILE A 123 1.14 -9.50 -15.79
N GLU A 124 2.21 -10.17 -16.19
CA GLU A 124 3.07 -9.78 -17.29
C GLU A 124 3.05 -10.87 -18.37
N LEU A 125 2.82 -10.48 -19.61
CA LEU A 125 2.73 -11.40 -20.73
C LEU A 125 3.95 -11.24 -21.64
N TYR A 126 4.55 -12.37 -21.96
CA TYR A 126 5.64 -12.53 -22.93
C TYR A 126 5.19 -13.44 -24.06
N ALA A 127 5.93 -13.46 -25.16
CA ALA A 127 5.58 -14.32 -26.30
C ALA A 127 5.40 -15.80 -25.94
N GLY A 128 6.22 -16.34 -25.02
CA GLY A 128 6.19 -17.74 -24.58
C GLY A 128 5.69 -17.97 -23.15
N HIS A 129 5.54 -16.94 -22.34
CA HIS A 129 5.29 -17.09 -20.90
C HIS A 129 4.26 -16.11 -20.38
N LEU A 130 3.49 -16.54 -19.37
CA LEU A 130 2.66 -15.70 -18.51
C LEU A 130 3.27 -15.67 -17.12
N VAL A 131 3.60 -14.49 -16.64
CA VAL A 131 4.11 -14.26 -15.28
C VAL A 131 2.98 -13.69 -14.43
N ARG A 132 2.81 -14.22 -13.22
CA ARG A 132 1.87 -13.71 -12.23
C ARG A 132 2.62 -13.28 -10.98
N LEU A 133 2.31 -12.09 -10.50
CA LEU A 133 2.69 -11.67 -9.17
C LEU A 133 1.51 -11.97 -8.23
N GLU A 134 1.69 -12.92 -7.33
CA GLU A 134 0.67 -13.36 -6.38
C GLU A 134 1.04 -12.95 -4.95
N ARG A 135 0.06 -12.88 -4.05
CA ARG A 135 0.29 -12.71 -2.61
C ARG A 135 -0.61 -13.64 -1.81
N ALA A 136 -0.01 -14.32 -0.82
CA ALA A 136 -0.73 -15.12 0.17
C ALA A 136 -0.08 -14.95 1.55
N ASN A 137 -0.88 -14.74 2.60
CA ASN A 137 -0.38 -14.58 3.97
C ASN A 137 0.76 -13.55 4.12
N ALA A 138 0.61 -12.38 3.48
CA ALA A 138 1.59 -11.29 3.44
C ALA A 138 2.96 -11.67 2.82
N LEU A 139 3.01 -12.69 1.98
CA LEU A 139 4.19 -13.05 1.19
C LEU A 139 3.88 -12.97 -0.29
N PRO A 140 4.63 -12.18 -1.07
CA PRO A 140 4.53 -12.17 -2.52
C PRO A 140 5.22 -13.41 -3.12
N ALA A 141 4.76 -13.83 -4.30
CA ALA A 141 5.35 -14.91 -5.09
C ALA A 141 5.29 -14.56 -6.58
N ILE A 142 6.34 -14.89 -7.32
CA ILE A 142 6.36 -14.82 -8.78
C ILE A 142 6.13 -16.22 -9.32
N ILE A 143 5.04 -16.41 -10.07
CA ILE A 143 4.65 -17.66 -10.70
C ILE A 143 4.77 -17.51 -12.21
N ILE A 144 5.46 -18.42 -12.85
CA ILE A 144 5.71 -18.41 -14.29
C ILE A 144 5.02 -19.63 -14.92
N ARG A 145 4.22 -19.36 -15.96
CA ARG A 145 3.55 -20.38 -16.77
C ARG A 145 4.14 -20.37 -18.18
N ASP A 146 4.61 -21.50 -18.64
CA ASP A 146 4.91 -21.75 -20.05
C ASP A 146 3.60 -21.89 -20.82
N LEU A 147 3.41 -21.04 -21.83
CA LEU A 147 2.15 -20.99 -22.60
C LEU A 147 2.00 -22.12 -23.61
N ALA A 148 3.09 -22.81 -23.99
CA ALA A 148 3.06 -23.92 -24.91
C ALA A 148 2.72 -25.24 -24.21
N THR A 149 3.27 -25.47 -23.02
CA THR A 149 3.10 -26.71 -22.26
C THR A 149 2.04 -26.61 -21.16
N GLY A 150 1.79 -25.39 -20.66
CA GLY A 150 0.94 -25.14 -19.50
C GLY A 150 1.63 -25.44 -18.16
N GLU A 151 2.93 -25.82 -18.16
CA GLU A 151 3.70 -26.06 -16.94
C GLU A 151 3.91 -24.76 -16.15
N GLU A 152 3.84 -24.85 -14.81
CA GLU A 152 4.04 -23.72 -13.91
C GLU A 152 5.16 -23.98 -12.92
N HIS A 153 5.88 -22.91 -12.55
CA HIS A 153 6.83 -22.94 -11.44
C HIS A 153 6.90 -21.60 -10.73
N ALA A 154 7.29 -21.62 -9.45
CA ALA A 154 7.54 -20.44 -8.64
C ALA A 154 9.03 -20.14 -8.54
N ILE A 155 9.40 -18.86 -8.44
CA ILE A 155 10.76 -18.46 -8.03
C ILE A 155 10.85 -18.60 -6.51
N ALA A 156 11.79 -19.40 -6.01
CA ALA A 156 11.95 -19.66 -4.58
C ALA A 156 12.80 -18.59 -3.88
N PHE A 157 12.39 -18.22 -2.65
CA PHE A 157 13.10 -17.32 -1.73
C PHE A 157 13.08 -17.91 -0.32
N ASP A 158 14.17 -17.73 0.43
CA ASP A 158 14.37 -18.42 1.73
C ASP A 158 14.03 -17.57 2.95
N GLU A 159 13.94 -16.23 2.81
CA GLU A 159 13.68 -15.34 3.95
C GLU A 159 12.21 -15.38 4.42
N ALA A 160 11.98 -15.18 5.71
CA ALA A 160 10.66 -15.28 6.33
C ALA A 160 9.69 -14.17 5.91
N ALA A 161 10.20 -12.99 5.53
CA ALA A 161 9.44 -11.86 5.01
C ALA A 161 10.30 -11.08 4.03
N TYR A 162 9.73 -10.76 2.88
CA TYR A 162 10.40 -10.06 1.77
C TYR A 162 9.40 -9.34 0.89
N SER A 163 9.89 -8.51 -0.01
CA SER A 163 9.13 -7.88 -1.08
C SER A 163 9.67 -8.30 -2.45
N LEU A 164 8.76 -8.37 -3.41
CA LEU A 164 9.03 -8.64 -4.81
C LEU A 164 8.26 -7.65 -5.66
N ASP A 165 8.89 -7.17 -6.73
CA ASP A 165 8.23 -6.43 -7.80
C ASP A 165 8.78 -6.93 -9.14
N THR A 166 7.92 -7.16 -10.09
CA THR A 166 8.32 -7.45 -11.47
C THR A 166 8.66 -6.16 -12.20
N MET A 167 9.55 -6.24 -13.17
CA MET A 167 10.05 -5.11 -13.96
C MET A 167 9.96 -5.45 -15.44
N GLY A 168 8.74 -5.69 -15.92
CA GLY A 168 8.46 -6.10 -17.29
C GLY A 168 8.22 -4.93 -18.24
N GLY A 169 7.74 -5.27 -19.45
CA GLY A 169 7.27 -4.31 -20.45
C GLY A 169 8.34 -3.73 -21.38
N TYR A 170 9.60 -4.20 -21.31
CA TYR A 170 10.67 -3.70 -22.19
C TYR A 170 10.84 -4.53 -23.46
N GLU A 171 10.64 -5.85 -23.38
CA GLU A 171 10.79 -6.77 -24.52
C GLU A 171 9.71 -7.86 -24.41
N PHE A 172 8.93 -8.05 -25.45
CA PHE A 172 7.89 -9.08 -25.51
C PHE A 172 8.48 -10.45 -25.92
N GLU A 173 9.36 -10.45 -26.94
CA GLU A 173 10.00 -11.65 -27.51
C GLU A 173 11.25 -12.03 -26.69
N THR A 174 11.08 -12.33 -25.39
CA THR A 174 12.19 -12.71 -24.50
C THR A 174 11.79 -13.84 -23.55
N THR A 175 12.78 -14.58 -23.06
CA THR A 175 12.65 -15.52 -21.93
C THR A 175 13.16 -14.94 -20.62
N SER A 176 13.66 -13.69 -20.64
CA SER A 176 14.25 -13.03 -19.48
C SER A 176 13.22 -12.18 -18.75
N LEU A 177 12.88 -12.57 -17.53
CA LEU A 177 12.11 -11.76 -16.59
C LEU A 177 13.05 -10.96 -15.69
N ARG A 178 12.88 -9.65 -15.63
CA ARG A 178 13.55 -8.82 -14.62
C ARG A 178 12.63 -8.63 -13.42
N PHE A 179 13.19 -8.78 -12.22
CA PHE A 179 12.46 -8.52 -10.98
C PHE A 179 13.35 -7.91 -9.91
N SER A 180 12.77 -7.19 -8.97
CA SER A 180 13.44 -6.74 -7.76
C SER A 180 13.08 -7.64 -6.58
N TYR A 181 14.06 -7.85 -5.71
CA TYR A 181 13.94 -8.54 -4.43
C TYR A 181 14.50 -7.67 -3.32
N SER A 182 13.84 -7.65 -2.19
CA SER A 182 14.36 -7.04 -0.97
C SER A 182 13.73 -7.71 0.24
N SER A 183 14.46 -7.75 1.37
CA SER A 183 13.87 -8.11 2.66
C SER A 183 14.14 -7.03 3.69
N MET A 184 13.71 -7.22 4.93
CA MET A 184 14.04 -6.26 5.99
C MET A 184 15.54 -6.26 6.34
N THR A 185 16.29 -7.33 5.96
CA THR A 185 17.73 -7.49 6.18
C THR A 185 18.56 -7.44 4.91
N THR A 186 17.97 -7.74 3.75
CA THR A 186 18.66 -7.77 2.45
C THR A 186 18.37 -6.50 1.66
N PRO A 187 19.39 -5.68 1.32
CA PRO A 187 19.24 -4.52 0.45
C PRO A 187 18.60 -4.87 -0.88
N SER A 188 17.99 -3.88 -1.55
CA SER A 188 17.34 -4.10 -2.84
C SER A 188 18.29 -4.72 -3.85
N GLU A 189 17.87 -5.81 -4.46
CA GLU A 189 18.56 -6.58 -5.48
C GLU A 189 17.71 -6.66 -6.74
N ILE A 190 18.35 -6.52 -7.91
CA ILE A 190 17.72 -6.68 -9.22
C ILE A 190 18.30 -7.93 -9.87
N TYR A 191 17.41 -8.80 -10.30
CA TYR A 191 17.73 -10.06 -10.95
C TYR A 191 17.16 -10.11 -12.36
N ASP A 192 17.91 -10.73 -13.28
CA ASP A 192 17.37 -11.31 -14.50
C ASP A 192 17.18 -12.81 -14.28
N TYR A 193 16.01 -13.29 -14.58
CA TYR A 193 15.61 -14.69 -14.45
C TYR A 193 15.26 -15.24 -15.82
N ASP A 194 15.98 -16.26 -16.26
CA ASP A 194 15.61 -16.99 -17.49
C ASP A 194 14.48 -17.97 -17.17
N MET A 195 13.31 -17.72 -17.74
CA MET A 195 12.09 -18.46 -17.47
C MET A 195 12.12 -19.89 -18.00
N ALA A 196 12.91 -20.15 -19.05
CA ALA A 196 13.05 -21.47 -19.65
C ALA A 196 14.05 -22.35 -18.86
N SER A 197 15.25 -21.84 -18.55
CA SER A 197 16.28 -22.59 -17.81
C SER A 197 16.10 -22.52 -16.27
N ARG A 198 15.22 -21.65 -15.78
CA ARG A 198 14.94 -21.42 -14.34
C ARG A 198 16.17 -20.95 -13.56
N THR A 199 17.03 -20.17 -14.20
CA THR A 199 18.24 -19.64 -13.58
C THR A 199 18.14 -18.12 -13.38
N ARG A 200 18.70 -17.61 -12.26
CA ARG A 200 18.72 -16.17 -11.99
C ARG A 200 20.13 -15.63 -11.91
N VAL A 201 20.32 -14.41 -12.40
CA VAL A 201 21.57 -13.66 -12.38
C VAL A 201 21.36 -12.33 -11.66
N LEU A 202 22.10 -12.11 -10.58
CA LEU A 202 22.10 -10.81 -9.89
C LEU A 202 22.72 -9.75 -10.82
N ARG A 203 21.96 -8.69 -11.12
CA ARG A 203 22.41 -7.58 -11.96
C ARG A 203 22.87 -6.37 -11.14
N LYS A 204 22.15 -6.09 -10.06
CA LYS A 204 22.47 -4.94 -9.21
C LYS A 204 22.06 -5.24 -7.77
N ARG A 205 22.89 -4.79 -6.83
CA ARG A 205 22.56 -4.71 -5.40
C ARG A 205 22.70 -3.26 -4.94
N GLN A 206 21.78 -2.80 -4.13
CA GLN A 206 21.89 -1.48 -3.49
C GLN A 206 23.15 -1.43 -2.63
N GLU A 207 24.00 -0.45 -2.89
CA GLU A 207 25.19 -0.18 -2.07
C GLU A 207 24.81 0.54 -0.78
N ILE A 208 25.40 0.14 0.32
CA ILE A 208 25.27 0.78 1.63
C ILE A 208 26.64 1.31 2.04
N PRO A 209 26.95 2.59 1.75
CA PRO A 209 28.30 3.15 1.97
C PRO A 209 28.77 3.10 3.41
N SER A 210 27.84 3.15 4.39
CA SER A 210 28.15 3.01 5.82
C SER A 210 28.46 1.57 6.25
N GLY A 211 28.37 0.62 5.34
CA GLY A 211 28.44 -0.81 5.61
C GLY A 211 27.12 -1.39 6.09
N HIS A 212 26.89 -2.66 5.77
CA HIS A 212 25.74 -3.44 6.22
C HIS A 212 26.09 -4.92 6.16
N ASN A 213 25.81 -5.64 7.25
CA ASN A 213 25.92 -7.09 7.30
C ASN A 213 24.56 -7.69 7.68
N PRO A 214 23.85 -8.36 6.74
CA PRO A 214 22.54 -8.97 7.02
C PRO A 214 22.56 -9.94 8.20
N ALA A 215 23.71 -10.61 8.45
CA ALA A 215 23.85 -11.59 9.53
C ALA A 215 23.77 -10.98 10.95
N ASP A 216 23.83 -9.65 11.09
CA ASP A 216 23.68 -8.95 12.37
C ASP A 216 22.22 -8.73 12.76
N TYR A 217 21.29 -9.02 11.86
CA TYR A 217 19.86 -8.79 12.02
C TYR A 217 19.08 -10.10 11.86
N VAL A 218 17.84 -10.09 12.32
CA VAL A 218 16.89 -11.19 12.20
C VAL A 218 15.56 -10.64 11.74
N THR A 219 15.00 -11.25 10.68
CA THR A 219 13.61 -11.07 10.28
C THR A 219 12.80 -12.29 10.70
N THR A 220 11.70 -12.04 11.41
CA THR A 220 10.74 -13.08 11.80
C THR A 220 9.32 -12.63 11.52
N ARG A 221 8.37 -13.57 11.64
CA ARG A 221 6.94 -13.29 11.54
C ARG A 221 6.19 -13.95 12.68
N ILE A 222 5.16 -13.26 13.16
CA ILE A 222 4.16 -13.82 14.07
C ILE A 222 2.76 -13.60 13.48
N MET A 223 1.79 -14.36 13.98
CA MET A 223 0.37 -14.18 13.68
C MET A 223 -0.31 -13.67 14.93
N ALA A 224 -0.76 -12.42 14.92
CA ALA A 224 -1.42 -11.78 16.05
C ALA A 224 -2.94 -12.05 15.99
N PRO A 225 -3.55 -12.68 17.02
CA PRO A 225 -4.98 -12.89 17.06
C PRO A 225 -5.71 -11.56 17.30
N SER A 226 -6.62 -11.18 16.39
CA SER A 226 -7.49 -10.02 16.51
C SER A 226 -8.75 -10.35 17.34
N HIS A 227 -9.56 -9.33 17.61
CA HIS A 227 -10.76 -9.40 18.46
C HIS A 227 -11.80 -10.41 17.98
N ASP A 228 -11.86 -10.69 16.69
CA ASP A 228 -12.80 -11.61 16.04
C ASP A 228 -12.18 -12.98 15.66
N GLY A 229 -10.93 -13.23 16.11
CA GLY A 229 -10.19 -14.45 15.80
C GLY A 229 -9.39 -14.40 14.49
N ALA A 230 -9.49 -13.33 13.70
CA ALA A 230 -8.65 -13.14 12.54
C ALA A 230 -7.17 -13.09 12.94
N LEU A 231 -6.30 -13.76 12.16
CA LEU A 231 -4.86 -13.78 12.42
C LEU A 231 -4.16 -12.73 11.56
N VAL A 232 -3.64 -11.69 12.21
CA VAL A 232 -2.92 -10.58 11.58
C VAL A 232 -1.45 -10.94 11.45
N PRO A 233 -0.88 -10.99 10.23
CA PRO A 233 0.56 -11.19 10.06
C PRO A 233 1.32 -9.95 10.57
N VAL A 234 2.42 -10.17 11.29
CA VAL A 234 3.32 -9.10 11.74
C VAL A 234 4.74 -9.48 11.36
N SER A 235 5.37 -8.68 10.51
CA SER A 235 6.79 -8.83 10.15
C SER A 235 7.66 -8.04 11.13
N ILE A 236 8.72 -8.65 11.65
CA ILE A 236 9.52 -8.12 12.75
C ILE A 236 10.99 -8.13 12.35
N LEU A 237 11.68 -7.01 12.56
CA LEU A 237 13.11 -6.83 12.37
C LEU A 237 13.76 -6.44 13.70
N HIS A 238 14.85 -7.09 14.07
CA HIS A 238 15.64 -6.76 15.25
C HIS A 238 17.10 -7.18 15.11
N ARG A 239 17.95 -6.66 15.99
CA ARG A 239 19.33 -7.14 16.12
C ARG A 239 19.37 -8.60 16.55
N LYS A 240 20.36 -9.35 16.06
CA LYS A 240 20.54 -10.78 16.40
C LYS A 240 20.75 -11.03 17.90
N ASP A 241 21.34 -10.07 18.58
CA ASP A 241 21.64 -10.12 20.02
C ASP A 241 20.49 -9.61 20.91
N LEU A 242 19.30 -9.34 20.33
CA LEU A 242 18.13 -8.91 21.08
C LEU A 242 17.79 -9.90 22.20
N LYS A 243 17.65 -9.38 23.42
CA LYS A 243 17.08 -10.13 24.55
C LYS A 243 15.56 -10.00 24.51
N ARG A 244 14.87 -11.14 24.33
CA ARG A 244 13.41 -11.19 24.32
C ARG A 244 12.87 -11.27 25.75
N ASP A 245 13.05 -10.21 26.52
CA ASP A 245 12.62 -10.06 27.92
C ASP A 245 11.55 -8.97 28.10
N GLY A 246 11.13 -8.32 27.01
CA GLY A 246 10.16 -7.23 27.01
C GLY A 246 10.76 -5.86 27.28
N SER A 247 12.07 -5.74 27.42
CA SER A 247 12.73 -4.47 27.74
C SER A 247 13.00 -3.58 26.51
N ALA A 248 13.03 -4.14 25.30
CA ALA A 248 13.34 -3.37 24.10
C ALA A 248 12.21 -2.40 23.73
N PRO A 249 12.53 -1.18 23.27
CA PRO A 249 11.57 -0.30 22.64
C PRO A 249 11.18 -0.86 21.26
N LEU A 250 9.98 -0.50 20.79
CA LEU A 250 9.47 -1.00 19.52
C LEU A 250 8.81 0.13 18.73
N LEU A 251 9.08 0.19 17.42
CA LEU A 251 8.32 0.98 16.50
C LEU A 251 7.39 0.04 15.70
N LEU A 252 6.08 0.26 15.81
CA LEU A 252 5.05 -0.49 15.09
C LEU A 252 4.50 0.38 13.98
N TYR A 253 4.69 -0.05 12.72
CA TYR A 253 4.17 0.62 11.54
C TYR A 253 2.91 -0.07 11.01
N GLY A 254 1.94 0.73 10.54
CA GLY A 254 0.75 0.24 9.86
C GLY A 254 0.15 1.26 8.90
N TYR A 255 -0.67 0.77 7.96
CA TYR A 255 -1.39 1.61 7.00
C TYR A 255 -2.89 1.29 6.96
N GLY A 256 -3.30 0.16 6.38
CA GLY A 256 -4.63 -0.43 6.49
C GLY A 256 -5.71 0.24 5.65
N SER A 257 -5.42 0.70 4.44
CA SER A 257 -6.39 1.31 3.53
C SER A 257 -6.03 1.04 2.07
N TYR A 258 -6.99 1.19 1.17
CA TYR A 258 -6.85 1.11 -0.30
C TYR A 258 -6.32 -0.23 -0.83
N GLY A 259 -6.41 -1.29 -0.06
CA GLY A 259 -5.79 -2.56 -0.44
C GLY A 259 -4.25 -2.52 -0.49
N MET A 260 -3.62 -1.46 0.02
CA MET A 260 -2.16 -1.33 0.02
C MET A 260 -1.52 -2.23 1.07
N ALA A 261 -0.83 -3.26 0.62
CA ALA A 261 0.00 -4.08 1.50
C ALA A 261 1.33 -3.39 1.78
N MET A 262 1.78 -3.46 3.03
CA MET A 262 3.05 -2.86 3.44
C MET A 262 4.21 -3.82 3.19
N PRO A 263 5.16 -3.47 2.28
CA PRO A 263 6.24 -4.38 1.92
C PRO A 263 7.25 -4.55 3.06
N ALA A 264 7.66 -5.78 3.31
CA ALA A 264 8.77 -6.11 4.20
C ALA A 264 10.13 -5.91 3.49
N SER A 265 10.38 -4.68 3.02
CA SER A 265 11.56 -4.29 2.24
C SER A 265 12.67 -3.73 3.11
N PHE A 266 13.87 -3.60 2.55
CA PHE A 266 15.03 -2.98 3.20
C PHE A 266 14.87 -1.46 3.36
N SER A 267 15.40 -0.93 4.47
CA SER A 267 15.48 0.51 4.68
C SER A 267 16.64 0.86 5.62
N THR A 268 17.59 1.65 5.15
CA THR A 268 18.69 2.17 5.98
C THR A 268 18.18 3.03 7.14
N ASN A 269 17.08 3.75 6.94
CA ASN A 269 16.48 4.55 7.98
C ASN A 269 16.02 3.68 9.16
N ARG A 270 15.34 2.54 8.87
CA ARG A 270 14.89 1.59 9.90
C ARG A 270 16.05 1.01 10.70
N LEU A 271 17.17 0.70 10.02
CA LEU A 271 18.37 0.20 10.69
C LEU A 271 18.91 1.21 11.69
N SER A 272 18.79 2.51 11.44
CA SER A 272 19.19 3.55 12.40
C SER A 272 18.50 3.42 13.76
N LEU A 273 17.21 3.03 13.82
CA LEU A 273 16.52 2.73 15.07
C LEU A 273 16.91 1.35 15.62
N VAL A 274 16.98 0.34 14.76
CA VAL A 274 17.30 -1.04 15.17
C VAL A 274 18.68 -1.13 15.77
N ASP A 275 19.67 -0.41 15.25
CA ASP A 275 21.02 -0.31 15.79
C ASP A 275 21.09 0.42 17.14
N ARG A 276 20.05 1.20 17.48
CA ARG A 276 19.84 1.81 18.79
C ARG A 276 19.01 0.95 19.75
N GLY A 277 18.81 -0.34 19.42
CA GLY A 277 18.12 -1.31 20.26
C GLY A 277 16.61 -1.39 20.08
N PHE A 278 16.04 -0.72 19.08
CA PHE A 278 14.63 -0.89 18.75
C PHE A 278 14.36 -2.24 18.06
N VAL A 279 13.19 -2.78 18.33
CA VAL A 279 12.50 -3.71 17.44
C VAL A 279 11.69 -2.88 16.46
N TYR A 280 11.73 -3.20 15.16
CA TYR A 280 10.87 -2.61 14.16
C TYR A 280 9.85 -3.64 13.69
N ALA A 281 8.57 -3.30 13.66
CA ALA A 281 7.53 -4.22 13.22
C ALA A 281 6.57 -3.55 12.23
N ILE A 282 6.07 -4.35 11.28
CA ILE A 282 5.01 -3.97 10.34
C ILE A 282 3.80 -4.85 10.64
N ALA A 283 2.69 -4.23 11.01
CA ALA A 283 1.41 -4.91 11.15
C ALA A 283 0.67 -4.92 9.81
N HIS A 284 0.45 -6.10 9.24
CA HIS A 284 -0.24 -6.31 7.97
C HIS A 284 -1.75 -6.41 8.19
N ILE A 285 -2.33 -5.29 8.65
CA ILE A 285 -3.71 -5.18 9.12
C ILE A 285 -4.74 -5.19 7.99
N ARG A 286 -6.00 -5.50 8.32
CA ARG A 286 -7.13 -5.35 7.40
C ARG A 286 -7.23 -3.93 6.84
N GLY A 287 -7.77 -3.82 5.62
CA GLY A 287 -7.70 -2.61 4.80
C GLY A 287 -6.50 -2.58 3.87
N GLY A 288 -5.44 -3.40 4.12
CA GLY A 288 -4.45 -3.82 3.13
C GLY A 288 -4.86 -5.11 2.43
N SER A 289 -4.16 -5.50 1.37
CA SER A 289 -4.38 -6.77 0.65
C SER A 289 -3.38 -7.86 1.02
N ASP A 290 -2.81 -7.80 2.22
CA ASP A 290 -1.73 -8.69 2.66
C ASP A 290 -2.16 -10.17 2.70
N LYS A 291 -3.44 -10.45 2.97
CA LYS A 291 -4.02 -11.80 2.95
C LYS A 291 -5.08 -11.98 1.85
N GLY A 292 -4.95 -11.24 0.76
CA GLY A 292 -5.90 -11.25 -0.33
C GLY A 292 -6.80 -10.02 -0.36
N TRP A 293 -7.61 -9.91 -1.41
CA TRP A 293 -8.52 -8.76 -1.58
C TRP A 293 -9.65 -8.76 -0.54
N GLY A 294 -10.09 -9.93 -0.08
CA GLY A 294 -11.03 -10.05 1.03
C GLY A 294 -10.54 -9.40 2.32
N TRP A 295 -9.21 -9.42 2.57
CA TRP A 295 -8.58 -8.75 3.71
C TRP A 295 -8.70 -7.23 3.64
N TYR A 296 -8.65 -6.67 2.42
CA TYR A 296 -8.93 -5.26 2.16
C TYR A 296 -10.40 -4.94 2.43
N LEU A 297 -11.33 -5.69 1.85
CA LEU A 297 -12.78 -5.46 2.00
C LEU A 297 -13.23 -5.54 3.47
N ASP A 298 -12.55 -6.36 4.28
CA ASP A 298 -12.81 -6.48 5.71
C ASP A 298 -12.22 -5.33 6.56
N GLY A 299 -11.54 -4.37 5.96
CA GLY A 299 -10.97 -3.20 6.63
C GLY A 299 -11.39 -1.85 6.04
N LYS A 300 -12.51 -1.79 5.28
CA LYS A 300 -13.01 -0.53 4.69
C LYS A 300 -14.46 -0.25 5.05
N ARG A 301 -14.92 0.98 4.82
CA ARG A 301 -16.31 1.42 5.08
C ARG A 301 -16.79 0.97 6.46
N LYS A 302 -17.90 0.26 6.54
CA LYS A 302 -18.53 -0.25 7.78
C LYS A 302 -17.62 -1.16 8.61
N ARG A 303 -16.59 -1.74 8.01
CA ARG A 303 -15.63 -2.63 8.66
C ARG A 303 -14.29 -1.94 8.97
N LYS A 304 -14.22 -0.62 8.81
CA LYS A 304 -12.97 0.15 8.98
C LYS A 304 -12.35 -0.02 10.36
N THR A 305 -13.14 -0.17 11.39
CA THR A 305 -12.65 -0.36 12.77
C THR A 305 -11.81 -1.62 12.95
N ASN A 306 -11.98 -2.64 12.08
CA ASN A 306 -11.12 -3.83 12.09
C ASN A 306 -9.65 -3.49 11.91
N SER A 307 -9.32 -2.48 11.08
CA SER A 307 -7.93 -2.03 10.90
C SER A 307 -7.32 -1.53 12.22
N PHE A 308 -8.08 -0.80 13.02
CA PHE A 308 -7.63 -0.25 14.30
C PHE A 308 -7.46 -1.34 15.36
N ASP A 309 -8.42 -2.26 15.41
CA ASP A 309 -8.41 -3.39 16.34
C ASP A 309 -7.27 -4.37 16.02
N ASP A 310 -7.00 -4.62 14.74
CA ASP A 310 -5.86 -5.42 14.27
C ASP A 310 -4.52 -4.81 14.66
N PHE A 311 -4.37 -3.48 14.56
CA PHE A 311 -3.15 -2.79 14.95
C PHE A 311 -2.90 -2.87 16.46
N ALA A 312 -3.94 -2.67 17.26
CA ALA A 312 -3.87 -2.83 18.72
C ALA A 312 -3.59 -4.28 19.11
N ALA A 313 -4.21 -5.26 18.43
CA ALA A 313 -3.94 -6.69 18.63
C ALA A 313 -2.49 -7.05 18.30
N SER A 314 -1.93 -6.49 17.21
CA SER A 314 -0.53 -6.66 16.85
C SER A 314 0.41 -6.14 17.94
N ALA A 315 0.11 -4.98 18.54
CA ALA A 315 0.87 -4.43 19.66
C ALA A 315 0.83 -5.37 20.88
N ARG A 316 -0.36 -5.90 21.23
CA ARG A 316 -0.51 -6.86 22.35
C ARG A 316 0.25 -8.16 22.09
N ALA A 317 0.15 -8.73 20.89
CA ALA A 317 0.87 -9.94 20.54
C ALA A 317 2.40 -9.78 20.62
N LEU A 318 2.94 -8.61 20.26
CA LEU A 318 4.36 -8.30 20.40
C LEU A 318 4.79 -8.17 21.86
N ILE A 319 3.92 -7.65 22.74
CA ILE A 319 4.12 -7.61 24.19
C ILE A 319 4.13 -9.05 24.78
N ASP A 320 3.14 -9.84 24.44
CA ASP A 320 3.00 -11.23 24.91
C ASP A 320 4.18 -12.10 24.46
N ALA A 321 4.67 -11.88 23.25
CA ALA A 321 5.85 -12.53 22.69
C ALA A 321 7.18 -11.98 23.26
N LYS A 322 7.16 -11.02 24.19
CA LYS A 322 8.32 -10.43 24.85
C LYS A 322 9.28 -9.69 23.93
N TYR A 323 8.80 -9.18 22.80
CA TYR A 323 9.58 -8.24 21.98
C TYR A 323 9.66 -6.84 22.61
N THR A 324 8.64 -6.45 23.38
CA THR A 324 8.53 -5.15 24.03
C THR A 324 7.57 -5.23 25.22
N SER A 325 7.19 -4.09 25.81
CA SER A 325 6.19 -3.97 26.88
C SER A 325 5.32 -2.74 26.70
N ILE A 326 4.24 -2.63 27.48
CA ILE A 326 3.34 -1.47 27.51
C ILE A 326 4.16 -0.20 27.75
N LYS A 327 3.81 0.91 27.06
CA LYS A 327 4.51 2.21 27.11
C LYS A 327 5.97 2.16 26.60
N ARG A 328 6.34 1.14 25.83
CA ARG A 328 7.60 1.07 25.08
C ARG A 328 7.39 0.92 23.57
N ILE A 329 6.15 1.06 23.12
CA ILE A 329 5.78 1.02 21.70
C ILE A 329 5.55 2.44 21.20
N VAL A 330 6.12 2.77 20.04
CA VAL A 330 5.77 3.96 19.25
C VAL A 330 4.98 3.49 18.03
N GLY A 331 3.73 3.96 17.90
CA GLY A 331 2.93 3.75 16.71
C GLY A 331 3.34 4.72 15.61
N HIS A 332 3.40 4.26 14.36
CA HIS A 332 3.79 5.09 13.22
C HIS A 332 2.91 4.80 12.01
N GLY A 333 2.40 5.83 11.36
CA GLY A 333 1.62 5.73 10.14
C GLY A 333 1.53 7.06 9.40
N ALA A 334 1.34 6.99 8.08
CA ALA A 334 1.28 8.17 7.22
C ALA A 334 -0.04 8.21 6.42
N SER A 335 -0.55 9.40 6.12
CA SER A 335 -1.77 9.58 5.30
C SER A 335 -2.98 8.87 5.94
N ALA A 336 -3.61 7.92 5.27
CA ALA A 336 -4.61 7.03 5.86
C ALA A 336 -4.06 6.21 7.04
N GLY A 337 -2.75 5.85 7.04
CA GLY A 337 -2.07 5.31 8.21
C GLY A 337 -1.93 6.33 9.34
N GLY A 338 -1.94 7.62 9.04
CA GLY A 338 -2.06 8.69 10.04
C GLY A 338 -3.45 8.76 10.67
N MET A 339 -4.52 8.46 9.91
CA MET A 339 -5.86 8.25 10.47
C MET A 339 -5.87 7.05 11.43
N LEU A 340 -5.26 5.93 11.02
CA LEU A 340 -5.05 4.76 11.90
C LEU A 340 -4.41 5.19 13.22
N MET A 341 -3.36 6.02 13.17
CA MET A 341 -2.66 6.52 14.36
C MET A 341 -3.58 7.36 15.25
N GLY A 342 -4.39 8.25 14.68
CA GLY A 342 -5.36 9.06 15.41
C GLY A 342 -6.46 8.22 16.05
N ALA A 343 -7.01 7.24 15.33
CA ALA A 343 -8.01 6.31 15.84
C ALA A 343 -7.45 5.44 16.99
N VAL A 344 -6.22 4.93 16.83
CA VAL A 344 -5.54 4.14 17.87
C VAL A 344 -5.24 4.99 19.11
N ALA A 345 -4.83 6.25 18.96
CA ALA A 345 -4.64 7.17 20.08
C ALA A 345 -5.93 7.35 20.89
N ASN A 346 -7.09 7.42 20.22
CA ASN A 346 -8.39 7.52 20.86
C ASN A 346 -8.86 6.22 21.53
N ARG A 347 -8.53 5.05 20.99
CA ARG A 347 -9.10 3.74 21.36
C ARG A 347 -8.20 2.88 22.26
N SER A 348 -6.89 2.96 22.06
CA SER A 348 -5.90 2.07 22.69
C SER A 348 -4.60 2.81 23.02
N GLY A 349 -4.67 4.12 23.28
CA GLY A 349 -3.50 4.97 23.56
C GLY A 349 -2.66 4.49 24.76
N GLU A 350 -3.26 3.73 25.67
CA GLU A 350 -2.58 3.18 26.85
C GLU A 350 -1.45 2.20 26.51
N LEU A 351 -1.47 1.57 25.34
CA LEU A 351 -0.42 0.65 24.90
C LEU A 351 0.87 1.38 24.49
N PHE A 352 0.75 2.63 24.03
CA PHE A 352 1.81 3.35 23.33
C PHE A 352 2.52 4.36 24.24
N ALA A 353 3.84 4.48 24.08
CA ALA A 353 4.64 5.58 24.64
C ALA A 353 4.44 6.84 23.79
N GLY A 354 4.38 6.68 22.47
CA GLY A 354 4.21 7.77 21.52
C GLY A 354 3.52 7.35 20.23
N ILE A 355 3.02 8.31 19.51
CA ILE A 355 2.39 8.18 18.18
C ILE A 355 3.05 9.17 17.22
N VAL A 356 3.53 8.70 16.08
CA VAL A 356 3.99 9.52 14.95
C VAL A 356 2.94 9.40 13.85
N ALA A 357 2.34 10.51 13.47
CA ALA A 357 1.32 10.60 12.43
C ALA A 357 1.80 11.58 11.34
N GLU A 358 2.25 11.04 10.20
CA GLU A 358 2.73 11.84 9.07
C GLU A 358 1.58 12.13 8.12
N VAL A 359 1.45 13.40 7.70
CA VAL A 359 0.39 13.90 6.80
C VAL A 359 -0.98 13.26 7.07
N PRO A 360 -1.44 13.25 8.35
CA PRO A 360 -2.49 12.34 8.80
C PRO A 360 -3.89 12.79 8.36
N PHE A 361 -4.65 11.86 7.78
CA PHE A 361 -6.05 12.02 7.41
C PHE A 361 -6.94 11.85 8.65
N VAL A 362 -7.08 12.89 9.46
CA VAL A 362 -7.68 12.82 10.80
C VAL A 362 -9.01 13.56 10.96
N ASP A 363 -9.40 14.39 10.00
CA ASP A 363 -10.68 15.11 9.97
C ASP A 363 -11.64 14.47 8.95
N VAL A 364 -11.72 13.13 8.98
CA VAL A 364 -12.32 12.29 7.95
C VAL A 364 -13.75 12.69 7.62
N LEU A 365 -14.57 12.94 8.63
CA LEU A 365 -15.98 13.28 8.43
C LEU A 365 -16.14 14.61 7.69
N ASN A 366 -15.44 15.66 8.11
CA ASN A 366 -15.57 16.96 7.49
C ASN A 366 -15.02 16.95 6.06
N THR A 367 -13.92 16.26 5.82
CA THR A 367 -13.35 16.14 4.47
C THR A 367 -14.29 15.36 3.55
N MET A 368 -14.90 14.27 4.00
CA MET A 368 -15.85 13.48 3.18
C MET A 368 -17.20 14.19 2.97
N LEU A 369 -17.52 15.21 3.76
CA LEU A 369 -18.70 16.08 3.57
C LEU A 369 -18.45 17.27 2.62
N ASP A 370 -17.21 17.54 2.22
CA ASP A 370 -16.83 18.64 1.34
C ASP A 370 -16.53 18.14 -0.08
N ASP A 371 -17.56 18.04 -0.91
CA ASP A 371 -17.46 17.61 -2.31
C ASP A 371 -16.79 18.64 -3.24
N THR A 372 -16.46 19.82 -2.72
CA THR A 372 -15.68 20.82 -3.45
C THR A 372 -14.18 20.50 -3.45
N LEU A 373 -13.72 19.63 -2.56
CA LEU A 373 -12.35 19.11 -2.56
C LEU A 373 -12.18 18.08 -3.67
N PRO A 374 -11.16 18.23 -4.55
CA PRO A 374 -11.08 17.42 -5.78
C PRO A 374 -10.93 15.90 -5.54
N LEU A 375 -10.46 15.49 -4.36
CA LEU A 375 -10.31 14.06 -4.04
C LEU A 375 -11.49 13.49 -3.26
N THR A 376 -12.40 14.30 -2.73
CA THR A 376 -13.53 13.78 -1.93
C THR A 376 -14.44 12.82 -2.71
N PRO A 377 -14.94 13.15 -3.93
CA PRO A 377 -15.77 12.20 -4.68
C PRO A 377 -15.04 10.88 -5.02
N PRO A 378 -13.79 10.87 -5.52
CA PRO A 378 -13.04 9.63 -5.75
C PRO A 378 -12.79 8.78 -4.51
N GLU A 379 -12.83 9.35 -3.31
CA GLU A 379 -12.55 8.68 -2.04
C GLU A 379 -13.79 8.02 -1.40
N TRP A 380 -15.00 8.35 -1.83
CA TRP A 380 -16.22 7.74 -1.29
C TRP A 380 -16.28 6.20 -1.41
N PRO A 381 -15.75 5.56 -2.46
CA PRO A 381 -15.67 4.10 -2.49
C PRO A 381 -14.86 3.50 -1.34
N GLU A 382 -13.84 4.19 -0.81
CA GLU A 382 -13.03 3.73 0.32
C GLU A 382 -13.70 4.01 1.66
N TRP A 383 -14.26 5.22 1.87
CA TRP A 383 -14.72 5.67 3.18
C TRP A 383 -16.23 5.62 3.36
N GLY A 384 -17.00 5.75 2.31
CA GLY A 384 -18.45 5.99 2.27
C GLY A 384 -18.80 7.43 1.90
N ASN A 385 -20.01 7.64 1.39
CA ASN A 385 -20.54 8.96 1.03
C ASN A 385 -21.48 9.50 2.13
N PRO A 386 -20.98 10.33 3.07
CA PRO A 386 -21.80 10.85 4.18
C PRO A 386 -22.81 11.91 3.77
N ILE A 387 -22.72 12.47 2.55
CA ILE A 387 -23.67 13.44 2.01
C ILE A 387 -24.98 12.73 1.64
N GLU A 388 -24.88 11.58 1.00
CA GLU A 388 -26.04 10.81 0.49
C GLU A 388 -26.54 9.75 1.47
N SER A 389 -25.62 9.22 2.33
CA SER A 389 -25.90 8.08 3.22
C SER A 389 -25.76 8.47 4.69
N ALA A 390 -26.89 8.54 5.40
CA ALA A 390 -26.90 8.72 6.86
C ALA A 390 -26.22 7.55 7.61
N GLU A 391 -26.10 6.38 6.99
CA GLU A 391 -25.38 5.25 7.54
C GLU A 391 -23.87 5.44 7.44
N ASP A 392 -23.37 5.90 6.27
CA ASP A 392 -21.96 6.21 6.06
C ASP A 392 -21.54 7.39 6.95
N PHE A 393 -22.39 8.41 7.09
CA PHE A 393 -22.17 9.51 8.05
C PHE A 393 -21.93 8.97 9.48
N ARG A 394 -22.81 8.11 9.99
CA ARG A 394 -22.67 7.54 11.33
C ARG A 394 -21.44 6.63 11.44
N THR A 395 -21.14 5.87 10.39
CA THR A 395 -19.96 5.02 10.33
C THR A 395 -18.68 5.84 10.44
N ILE A 396 -18.51 6.86 9.60
CA ILE A 396 -17.33 7.73 9.61
C ILE A 396 -17.23 8.50 10.95
N LEU A 397 -18.34 9.07 11.44
CA LEU A 397 -18.38 9.76 12.73
C LEU A 397 -17.89 8.86 13.88
N SER A 398 -18.20 7.55 13.84
CA SER A 398 -17.83 6.61 14.91
C SER A 398 -16.33 6.42 15.08
N TYR A 399 -15.52 6.71 14.04
CA TYR A 399 -14.08 6.49 14.08
C TYR A 399 -13.23 7.70 13.69
N SER A 400 -13.79 8.74 13.08
CA SER A 400 -13.05 9.96 12.66
C SER A 400 -12.21 10.48 13.83
N PRO A 401 -10.87 10.52 13.73
CA PRO A 401 -10.02 10.82 14.87
C PRO A 401 -10.30 12.18 15.52
N TYR A 402 -10.53 13.21 14.72
CA TYR A 402 -10.84 14.54 15.20
C TYR A 402 -12.13 14.58 16.02
N ASP A 403 -13.17 13.90 15.56
CA ASP A 403 -14.50 13.92 16.18
C ASP A 403 -14.55 13.09 17.47
N ASN A 404 -13.67 12.11 17.61
CA ASN A 404 -13.61 11.19 18.77
C ASN A 404 -12.55 11.57 19.81
N VAL A 405 -11.98 12.79 19.74
CA VAL A 405 -11.13 13.30 20.82
C VAL A 405 -11.97 13.50 22.09
N ALA A 406 -11.55 12.91 23.21
CA ALA A 406 -12.26 12.92 24.48
C ALA A 406 -11.37 13.38 25.63
N ALA A 407 -12.00 13.77 26.77
CA ALA A 407 -11.32 14.14 28.00
C ALA A 407 -10.71 12.89 28.66
N ARG A 408 -9.44 12.61 28.31
CA ARG A 408 -8.64 11.48 28.83
C ARG A 408 -7.14 11.76 28.66
N ASP A 409 -6.33 10.87 29.20
CA ASP A 409 -4.88 10.89 28.96
C ASP A 409 -4.57 10.33 27.57
N TYR A 410 -3.66 10.99 26.86
CA TYR A 410 -3.17 10.55 25.54
C TYR A 410 -1.67 10.22 25.61
N PRO A 411 -1.18 9.29 24.76
CA PRO A 411 0.27 9.13 24.59
C PRO A 411 0.89 10.44 24.08
N ALA A 412 2.20 10.53 24.08
CA ALA A 412 2.87 11.59 23.34
C ALA A 412 2.50 11.50 21.86
N VAL A 413 2.22 12.62 21.17
CA VAL A 413 1.83 12.65 19.76
C VAL A 413 2.71 13.64 19.02
N LEU A 414 3.27 13.20 17.89
CA LEU A 414 3.88 14.06 16.88
C LEU A 414 3.06 13.94 15.57
N ALA A 415 2.35 14.99 15.21
CA ALA A 415 1.75 15.13 13.89
C ALA A 415 2.67 15.96 12.99
N MET A 416 2.89 15.49 11.76
CA MET A 416 3.67 16.18 10.73
C MET A 416 2.79 16.42 9.52
N GLY A 417 2.83 17.63 8.92
CA GLY A 417 2.04 17.99 7.74
C GLY A 417 2.81 18.88 6.78
N GLY A 418 2.34 19.00 5.55
CA GLY A 418 2.84 19.89 4.51
C GLY A 418 1.84 21.01 4.23
N LEU A 419 2.29 22.25 4.11
CA LEU A 419 1.40 23.39 3.86
C LEU A 419 0.69 23.29 2.50
N THR A 420 1.39 22.78 1.49
CA THR A 420 0.90 22.66 0.11
C THR A 420 0.42 21.25 -0.22
N ASP A 421 0.03 20.48 0.79
CA ASP A 421 -0.48 19.11 0.61
C ASP A 421 -1.85 19.16 -0.10
N PRO A 422 -1.98 18.61 -1.33
CA PRO A 422 -3.23 18.59 -2.07
C PRO A 422 -4.11 17.38 -1.75
N ARG A 423 -3.61 16.39 -1.02
CA ARG A 423 -4.33 15.14 -0.69
C ARG A 423 -4.94 15.19 0.70
N VAL A 424 -4.10 15.48 1.70
CA VAL A 424 -4.52 15.69 3.08
C VAL A 424 -4.16 17.12 3.46
N THR A 425 -5.14 17.97 3.50
CA THR A 425 -4.95 19.39 3.70
C THR A 425 -4.32 19.69 5.06
N TYR A 426 -3.43 20.70 5.09
CA TYR A 426 -2.62 21.05 6.29
C TYR A 426 -3.46 21.33 7.53
N TRP A 427 -4.70 21.75 7.36
CA TRP A 427 -5.59 22.06 8.49
C TRP A 427 -6.09 20.82 9.23
N GLU A 428 -6.08 19.62 8.64
CA GLU A 428 -6.48 18.39 9.32
C GLU A 428 -5.58 18.09 10.54
N PRO A 429 -4.27 17.92 10.39
CA PRO A 429 -3.39 17.75 11.54
C PRO A 429 -3.41 18.94 12.49
N ALA A 430 -3.54 20.18 11.97
CA ALA A 430 -3.56 21.38 12.79
C ALA A 430 -4.82 21.43 13.70
N LYS A 431 -6.00 21.18 13.14
CA LYS A 431 -7.26 21.10 13.89
C LYS A 431 -7.20 19.96 14.95
N TRP A 432 -6.73 18.79 14.53
CA TRP A 432 -6.66 17.63 15.42
C TRP A 432 -5.76 17.89 16.63
N ILE A 433 -4.56 18.44 16.41
CA ILE A 433 -3.63 18.78 17.51
C ILE A 433 -4.19 19.88 18.41
N ALA A 434 -4.84 20.89 17.85
CA ALA A 434 -5.50 21.94 18.64
C ALA A 434 -6.62 21.35 19.52
N ARG A 435 -7.43 20.43 18.98
CA ARG A 435 -8.50 19.78 19.72
C ARG A 435 -7.96 18.85 20.82
N LEU A 436 -6.91 18.07 20.55
CA LEU A 436 -6.25 17.27 21.56
C LEU A 436 -5.77 18.13 22.73
N ARG A 437 -5.06 19.24 22.46
CA ARG A 437 -4.54 20.17 23.49
C ARG A 437 -5.66 20.80 24.33
N ALA A 438 -6.81 21.07 23.70
CA ALA A 438 -7.94 21.68 24.40
C ALA A 438 -8.76 20.69 25.23
N THR A 439 -8.68 19.39 24.93
CA THR A 439 -9.62 18.39 25.46
C THR A 439 -8.97 17.39 26.39
N MET A 440 -7.69 17.02 26.15
CA MET A 440 -6.99 16.03 26.94
C MET A 440 -6.85 16.44 28.42
N THR A 441 -6.84 15.47 29.33
CA THR A 441 -6.71 15.69 30.78
C THR A 441 -5.33 15.35 31.33
N GLY A 442 -4.51 14.64 30.54
CA GLY A 442 -3.16 14.28 30.94
C GLY A 442 -2.39 13.57 29.80
N GLY A 443 -1.14 13.17 30.07
CA GLY A 443 -0.25 12.57 29.08
C GLY A 443 0.47 13.63 28.22
N GLY A 444 0.74 13.29 26.98
CA GLY A 444 1.43 14.17 26.04
C GLY A 444 2.95 14.18 26.15
N PRO A 445 3.67 15.11 25.55
CA PRO A 445 3.19 16.28 24.81
C PRO A 445 2.53 15.93 23.48
N VAL A 446 1.74 16.87 22.97
CA VAL A 446 1.08 16.81 21.67
C VAL A 446 1.67 17.89 20.76
N LEU A 447 2.41 17.47 19.75
CA LEU A 447 3.25 18.32 18.92
C LEU A 447 2.73 18.35 17.48
N LEU A 448 2.84 19.51 16.84
CA LEU A 448 2.60 19.70 15.43
C LEU A 448 3.86 20.25 14.76
N ARG A 449 4.25 19.67 13.65
CA ARG A 449 5.22 20.26 12.73
C ARG A 449 4.59 20.39 11.34
N THR A 450 4.49 21.59 10.84
CA THR A 450 4.09 21.86 9.44
C THR A 450 5.32 22.25 8.63
N ASN A 451 5.62 21.49 7.57
CA ASN A 451 6.62 21.87 6.59
C ASN A 451 6.01 22.90 5.63
N MET A 452 6.48 24.14 5.70
CA MET A 452 5.93 25.25 4.93
C MET A 452 6.26 25.20 3.44
N GLY A 453 7.19 24.36 3.02
CA GLY A 453 7.64 24.21 1.63
C GLY A 453 7.34 22.84 1.00
N ALA A 454 6.55 22.01 1.67
CA ALA A 454 6.29 20.65 1.20
C ALA A 454 4.79 20.34 1.06
N GLY A 455 4.49 19.38 0.18
CA GLY A 455 3.18 18.74 0.03
C GLY A 455 3.12 17.35 0.68
N HIS A 456 2.26 16.47 0.14
CA HIS A 456 1.99 15.14 0.71
C HIS A 456 3.22 14.22 0.80
N GLY A 457 4.15 14.32 -0.14
CA GLY A 457 5.39 13.54 -0.17
C GLY A 457 6.47 13.99 0.83
N GLY A 458 6.24 15.07 1.59
CA GLY A 458 7.25 15.69 2.44
C GLY A 458 8.26 16.52 1.63
N ALA A 459 9.41 16.82 2.24
CA ALA A 459 10.46 17.61 1.61
C ALA A 459 10.98 16.93 0.35
N SER A 460 11.09 17.68 -0.75
CA SER A 460 11.69 17.22 -1.99
C SER A 460 13.22 17.29 -1.91
N GLY A 461 13.88 16.36 -2.60
CA GLY A 461 15.34 16.24 -2.61
C GLY A 461 15.85 15.10 -1.74
N ARG A 462 16.97 14.51 -2.18
CA ARG A 462 17.52 13.28 -1.63
C ARG A 462 17.84 13.34 -0.13
N PHE A 463 18.28 14.49 0.36
CA PHE A 463 18.76 14.64 1.74
C PHE A 463 17.77 15.42 2.64
N ASN A 464 16.97 16.31 2.06
CA ASN A 464 16.04 17.15 2.85
C ASN A 464 14.98 16.31 3.57
N ARG A 465 14.56 15.18 2.99
CA ARG A 465 13.64 14.24 3.63
C ARG A 465 14.24 13.55 4.85
N LEU A 466 15.58 13.45 4.94
CA LEU A 466 16.24 12.85 6.11
C LEU A 466 16.02 13.67 7.39
N ASP A 467 15.82 14.99 7.29
CA ASP A 467 15.50 15.83 8.43
C ASP A 467 14.12 15.46 9.02
N GLU A 468 13.15 15.16 8.16
CA GLU A 468 11.80 14.72 8.59
C GLU A 468 11.87 13.34 9.26
N VAL A 469 12.62 12.41 8.67
CA VAL A 469 12.87 11.08 9.27
C VAL A 469 13.59 11.23 10.61
N ALA A 470 14.60 12.09 10.69
CA ALA A 470 15.35 12.33 11.92
C ALA A 470 14.46 12.87 13.05
N ILE A 471 13.50 13.75 12.72
CA ILE A 471 12.53 14.28 13.68
C ILE A 471 11.59 13.19 14.18
N ALA A 472 11.03 12.38 13.28
CA ALA A 472 10.15 11.28 13.64
C ALA A 472 10.87 10.27 14.55
N TYR A 473 12.13 9.94 14.23
CA TYR A 473 12.92 8.99 14.99
C TYR A 473 13.47 9.58 16.31
N SER A 474 13.83 10.86 16.34
CA SER A 474 14.20 11.55 17.58
C SER A 474 13.02 11.60 18.54
N PHE A 475 11.81 11.86 18.04
CA PHE A 475 10.60 11.77 18.84
C PHE A 475 10.37 10.34 19.35
N ALA A 476 10.56 9.31 18.52
CA ALA A 476 10.42 7.92 18.93
C ALA A 476 11.41 7.55 20.05
N LEU A 477 12.68 7.93 19.90
CA LEU A 477 13.72 7.75 20.94
C LEU A 477 13.35 8.47 22.23
N TRP A 478 12.91 9.73 22.12
CA TRP A 478 12.50 10.53 23.27
C TRP A 478 11.30 9.91 23.99
N ALA A 479 10.27 9.47 23.26
CA ALA A 479 9.03 8.92 23.82
C ALA A 479 9.28 7.66 24.68
N VAL A 480 10.30 6.86 24.34
CA VAL A 480 10.69 5.65 25.09
C VAL A 480 11.83 5.89 26.10
N GLY A 481 12.26 7.15 26.26
CA GLY A 481 13.28 7.55 27.25
C GLY A 481 14.73 7.23 26.85
N LEU A 482 15.02 7.10 25.56
CA LEU A 482 16.35 6.85 25.01
C LEU A 482 17.03 8.10 24.41
N ALA A 483 16.36 9.26 24.36
CA ALA A 483 17.04 10.51 24.03
C ALA A 483 18.00 10.87 25.14
N ASP A 484 19.25 11.27 24.80
CA ASP A 484 20.17 11.86 25.76
C ASP A 484 19.44 13.03 26.41
N LYS A 485 19.40 13.01 27.76
CA LYS A 485 19.00 14.16 28.53
C LYS A 485 20.16 15.15 28.39
N GLY A 486 20.17 15.91 27.29
CA GLY A 486 21.08 17.01 27.13
C GLY A 486 20.97 17.86 28.39
N GLU A 487 22.12 18.18 28.99
CA GLU A 487 22.20 19.12 30.10
C GLU A 487 21.45 20.38 29.71
N ALA A 488 20.37 20.71 30.43
CA ALA A 488 19.53 21.88 30.24
C ALA A 488 20.25 23.14 30.65
#